data_28ed9028bd20d35703fb21034c521151
#
_entry.id   28ed9028bd20d35703fb21034c521151
#
_cell.length_a   1.000
_cell.length_b   1.000
_cell.length_c   1.000
_cell.angle_alpha   90.00
_cell.angle_beta   90.00
_cell.angle_gamma   90.00
#
_symmetry.space_group_name_H-M   'P 1'
#
loop_
_entity.id
_entity.type
_entity.pdbx_description
1 polymer ?
#
loop_
_entity_poly.entity_id
_entity_poly.type
_entity_poly.pdbx_seq_one_letter_code
_entity_poly.pdbx_strand_id
1 'polypeptide(L)'
;MKLVIPHPVGGVQGACGTFSQEPEMDLYEHQARELFEEHGILVPRAEVTDSPKEARGIARRLGGRVVVKAQVKTGGRGKAGGVKLAADPAAAELTARQILGMDIKGHTVGTVMLAQPVAVEKEFYVSYVLDRAAGRFLAIASAEGGMDIEEVAATRPEAVARIPVDPAEGVTSAKAGAITQAAGLPPQCVDVLVRLWDVVVREDALLVEVNPLVRTEGGRIMALDGKVTLDGNARFRQARWGAEAAAHDDPLEAAAAAKGLNYVKLDGEVGIIGNGAGLVMSTLDVVAGCGARPANFLDIGGGASAQIMADGLSLILTDPAVKSVFVNVFGGITACDAVADGIVRALDTVRLTKPLVVRLDGNNAARGRAVLDEHAHPLVQQVTTMDDAARRAAELAIAA
;
A
#
# COMPACT_ATOMS: atom_id res chain seq x y z
N MET A 1 -4.86 -4.76 3.91
CA MET A 1 -5.79 -4.95 5.04
C MET A 1 -5.15 -4.30 6.27
N LYS A 2 -5.64 -3.14 6.70
CA LYS A 2 -5.06 -2.41 7.83
C LYS A 2 -5.36 -3.16 9.12
N LEU A 3 -4.33 -3.60 9.83
CA LEU A 3 -4.46 -4.12 11.19
C LEU A 3 -4.78 -2.94 12.12
N VAL A 4 -6.06 -2.72 12.41
CA VAL A 4 -6.50 -1.73 13.40
C VAL A 4 -6.47 -2.42 14.75
N ILE A 5 -5.46 -2.12 15.57
CA ILE A 5 -5.41 -2.52 16.97
C ILE A 5 -6.32 -1.56 17.75
N PRO A 6 -7.38 -2.00 18.42
CA PRO A 6 -8.20 -1.10 19.22
C PRO A 6 -7.44 -0.67 20.46
N HIS A 7 -7.20 0.64 20.61
CA HIS A 7 -6.79 1.24 21.88
C HIS A 7 -8.01 1.43 22.79
N PRO A 8 -7.94 1.05 24.07
CA PRO A 8 -8.93 1.48 25.03
C PRO A 8 -8.48 2.84 25.56
N VAL A 9 -9.06 3.93 25.12
CA VAL A 9 -9.42 5.14 25.88
C VAL A 9 -10.03 6.14 24.89
N GLY A 10 -11.23 6.63 25.22
CA GLY A 10 -11.96 7.59 24.41
C GLY A 10 -11.27 8.95 24.38
N GLY A 11 -11.39 9.60 23.24
CA GLY A 11 -11.03 10.98 23.07
C GLY A 11 -10.48 11.27 21.68
N VAL A 12 -11.28 11.94 20.87
CA VAL A 12 -10.92 12.63 19.62
C VAL A 12 -10.44 11.69 18.49
N GLN A 13 -11.38 11.21 17.69
CA GLN A 13 -11.11 10.73 16.33
C GLN A 13 -10.70 11.94 15.45
N GLY A 14 -9.44 12.35 15.58
CA GLY A 14 -8.76 13.10 14.54
C GLY A 14 -8.43 12.12 13.42
N ALA A 15 -8.90 12.41 12.22
CA ALA A 15 -8.53 11.68 11.02
C ALA A 15 -7.01 11.84 10.81
N CYS A 16 -6.23 10.92 11.39
CA CYS A 16 -4.80 10.81 11.12
C CYS A 16 -4.66 10.26 9.71
N GLY A 17 -4.62 11.17 8.73
CA GLY A 17 -4.34 10.87 7.35
C GLY A 17 -3.02 10.11 7.23
N THR A 18 -3.04 9.01 6.51
CA THR A 18 -1.84 8.26 6.14
C THR A 18 -0.95 9.15 5.30
N PHE A 19 0.18 9.56 5.89
CA PHE A 19 1.21 10.33 5.19
C PHE A 19 1.80 9.56 4.03
N SER A 20 2.13 10.26 2.95
CA SER A 20 2.83 9.72 1.80
C SER A 20 4.21 9.21 2.20
N GLN A 21 4.25 7.98 2.63
CA GLN A 21 5.39 7.13 2.41
C GLN A 21 5.30 6.68 0.94
N GLU A 22 6.43 6.49 0.29
CA GLU A 22 6.47 5.71 -0.94
C GLU A 22 5.55 4.50 -0.73
N PRO A 23 4.63 4.20 -1.66
CA PRO A 23 3.64 3.15 -1.45
C PRO A 23 4.34 1.85 -1.07
N GLU A 24 3.82 1.20 -0.04
CA GLU A 24 4.31 -0.11 0.38
C GLU A 24 4.30 -1.06 -0.81
N MET A 25 5.37 -1.84 -0.97
CA MET A 25 5.49 -2.79 -2.07
C MET A 25 4.92 -4.14 -1.64
N ASP A 26 3.61 -4.36 -1.84
CA ASP A 26 2.99 -5.67 -1.64
C ASP A 26 3.43 -6.64 -2.73
N LEU A 27 3.95 -7.78 -2.33
CA LEU A 27 4.32 -8.85 -3.24
C LEU A 27 3.13 -9.78 -3.51
N TYR A 28 3.09 -10.38 -4.72
CA TYR A 28 2.22 -11.53 -4.97
C TYR A 28 2.68 -12.74 -4.15
N GLU A 29 1.80 -13.69 -3.88
CA GLU A 29 2.14 -14.91 -3.15
C GLU A 29 3.32 -15.67 -3.80
N HIS A 30 3.37 -15.78 -5.13
CA HIS A 30 4.47 -16.45 -5.81
C HIS A 30 5.81 -15.75 -5.59
N GLN A 31 5.83 -14.41 -5.53
CA GLN A 31 7.02 -13.62 -5.24
C GLN A 31 7.45 -13.79 -3.78
N ALA A 32 6.50 -13.75 -2.83
CA ALA A 32 6.79 -14.05 -1.44
C ALA A 32 7.36 -15.47 -1.25
N ARG A 33 6.81 -16.44 -2.00
CA ARG A 33 7.30 -17.82 -2.03
C ARG A 33 8.75 -17.91 -2.55
N GLU A 34 9.09 -17.18 -3.63
CA GLU A 34 10.46 -17.11 -4.15
C GLU A 34 11.44 -16.57 -3.10
N LEU A 35 11.07 -15.51 -2.40
CA LEU A 35 11.85 -14.99 -1.28
C LEU A 35 12.08 -16.03 -0.19
N PHE A 36 11.04 -16.75 0.20
CA PHE A 36 11.16 -17.78 1.22
C PHE A 36 12.11 -18.90 0.78
N GLU A 37 12.03 -19.33 -0.47
CA GLU A 37 12.92 -20.37 -1.03
C GLU A 37 14.38 -19.89 -1.06
N GLU A 38 14.65 -18.65 -1.47
CA GLU A 38 16.00 -18.05 -1.48
C GLU A 38 16.60 -17.94 -0.07
N HIS A 39 15.77 -17.68 0.94
CA HIS A 39 16.17 -17.67 2.35
C HIS A 39 16.19 -19.08 2.97
N GLY A 40 16.04 -20.14 2.18
CA GLY A 40 16.12 -21.54 2.62
C GLY A 40 14.93 -22.01 3.43
N ILE A 41 13.78 -21.34 3.36
CA ILE A 41 12.51 -21.78 3.93
C ILE A 41 11.87 -22.75 2.95
N LEU A 42 11.44 -23.90 3.44
CA LEU A 42 10.79 -24.89 2.57
C LEU A 42 9.43 -24.39 2.11
N VAL A 43 9.18 -24.49 0.80
CA VAL A 43 7.92 -24.16 0.14
C VAL A 43 7.53 -25.28 -0.83
N PRO A 44 6.25 -25.46 -1.19
CA PRO A 44 5.86 -26.41 -2.23
C PRO A 44 6.45 -26.02 -3.59
N ARG A 45 6.76 -27.00 -4.43
CA ARG A 45 7.07 -26.69 -5.84
C ARG A 45 5.87 -26.08 -6.51
N ALA A 46 6.09 -24.95 -7.20
CA ALA A 46 5.02 -24.21 -7.87
C ALA A 46 5.54 -23.53 -9.13
N GLU A 47 4.62 -23.26 -10.05
CA GLU A 47 4.85 -22.49 -11.27
C GLU A 47 3.67 -21.57 -11.54
N VAL A 48 3.89 -20.42 -12.20
CA VAL A 48 2.88 -19.39 -12.50
C VAL A 48 2.54 -19.37 -13.97
N THR A 49 1.30 -19.01 -14.31
CA THR A 49 0.86 -18.80 -15.69
C THR A 49 -0.39 -17.91 -15.75
N ASP A 50 -0.54 -17.21 -16.87
CA ASP A 50 -1.77 -16.48 -17.26
C ASP A 50 -2.60 -17.29 -18.27
N SER A 51 -2.12 -18.48 -18.69
CA SER A 51 -2.74 -19.31 -19.71
C SER A 51 -3.34 -20.60 -19.13
N PRO A 52 -4.66 -20.83 -19.29
CA PRO A 52 -5.28 -22.09 -18.89
C PRO A 52 -4.66 -23.32 -19.57
N LYS A 53 -4.27 -23.17 -20.84
CA LYS A 53 -3.63 -24.28 -21.60
C LYS A 53 -2.28 -24.64 -21.02
N GLU A 54 -1.48 -23.65 -20.60
CA GLU A 54 -0.19 -23.87 -19.96
C GLU A 54 -0.35 -24.47 -18.57
N ALA A 55 -1.37 -24.10 -17.81
CA ALA A 55 -1.70 -24.70 -16.51
C ALA A 55 -1.78 -26.22 -16.57
N ARG A 56 -2.32 -26.79 -17.66
CA ARG A 56 -2.31 -28.24 -17.91
C ARG A 56 -0.91 -28.82 -18.02
N GLY A 57 0.00 -28.10 -18.71
CA GLY A 57 1.41 -28.49 -18.85
C GLY A 57 2.15 -28.46 -17.51
N ILE A 58 1.94 -27.39 -16.75
CA ILE A 58 2.50 -27.21 -15.41
C ILE A 58 2.03 -28.34 -14.48
N ALA A 59 0.73 -28.63 -14.46
CA ALA A 59 0.20 -29.71 -13.62
C ALA A 59 0.86 -31.07 -13.93
N ARG A 60 1.13 -31.38 -15.21
CA ARG A 60 1.87 -32.60 -15.58
C ARG A 60 3.29 -32.62 -15.00
N ARG A 61 4.02 -31.48 -15.07
CA ARG A 61 5.38 -31.37 -14.51
C ARG A 61 5.39 -31.48 -12.98
N LEU A 62 4.32 -31.02 -12.33
CA LEU A 62 4.18 -31.07 -10.87
C LEU A 62 3.60 -32.40 -10.33
N GLY A 63 3.33 -33.37 -11.17
CA GLY A 63 2.88 -34.71 -10.75
C GLY A 63 1.37 -34.96 -10.91
N GLY A 64 0.69 -34.11 -11.68
CA GLY A 64 -0.73 -34.25 -12.07
C GLY A 64 -1.70 -33.55 -11.16
N ARG A 65 -1.71 -33.84 -9.86
CA ARG A 65 -2.57 -33.18 -8.86
C ARG A 65 -1.92 -31.89 -8.38
N VAL A 66 -2.66 -30.78 -8.42
CA VAL A 66 -2.14 -29.45 -8.02
C VAL A 66 -3.20 -28.61 -7.31
N VAL A 67 -2.76 -27.64 -6.52
CA VAL A 67 -3.60 -26.53 -6.01
C VAL A 67 -3.42 -25.35 -6.95
N VAL A 68 -4.50 -24.83 -7.51
CA VAL A 68 -4.53 -23.63 -8.37
C VAL A 68 -4.93 -22.45 -7.51
N LYS A 69 -4.08 -21.42 -7.46
CA LYS A 69 -4.24 -20.24 -6.58
C LYS A 69 -4.22 -18.94 -7.39
N ALA A 70 -5.26 -18.13 -7.24
CA ALA A 70 -5.30 -16.77 -7.79
C ALA A 70 -4.12 -15.93 -7.26
N GLN A 71 -3.49 -15.15 -8.13
CA GLN A 71 -2.45 -14.21 -7.75
C GLN A 71 -3.02 -12.78 -7.75
N VAL A 72 -3.31 -12.30 -6.55
CA VAL A 72 -3.78 -10.92 -6.28
C VAL A 72 -3.14 -10.42 -4.99
N LYS A 73 -2.94 -9.10 -4.87
CA LYS A 73 -2.30 -8.45 -3.72
C LYS A 73 -3.24 -8.26 -2.51
N THR A 74 -4.24 -9.14 -2.36
CA THR A 74 -5.21 -9.10 -1.25
C THR A 74 -5.36 -10.45 -0.58
N GLY A 75 -5.68 -10.43 0.72
CA GLY A 75 -5.97 -11.63 1.49
C GLY A 75 -7.39 -12.18 1.28
N GLY A 76 -7.64 -13.42 1.75
CA GLY A 76 -8.97 -14.04 1.69
C GLY A 76 -9.32 -14.71 0.35
N ARG A 77 -8.33 -14.97 -0.49
CA ARG A 77 -8.47 -15.63 -1.81
C ARG A 77 -9.22 -16.96 -1.73
N GLY A 78 -8.95 -17.76 -0.68
CA GLY A 78 -9.65 -19.02 -0.45
C GLY A 78 -11.16 -18.85 -0.25
N LYS A 79 -11.56 -17.90 0.61
CA LYS A 79 -12.99 -17.57 0.87
C LYS A 79 -13.70 -17.05 -0.38
N ALA A 80 -12.96 -16.38 -1.27
CA ALA A 80 -13.48 -15.88 -2.56
C ALA A 80 -13.52 -16.93 -3.69
N GLY A 81 -13.10 -18.17 -3.43
CA GLY A 81 -13.05 -19.24 -4.45
C GLY A 81 -11.85 -19.19 -5.38
N GLY A 82 -10.85 -18.34 -5.08
CA GLY A 82 -9.60 -18.20 -5.85
C GLY A 82 -8.56 -19.28 -5.54
N VAL A 83 -8.84 -20.25 -4.66
CA VAL A 83 -7.94 -21.39 -4.36
C VAL A 83 -8.74 -22.67 -4.50
N LYS A 84 -8.30 -23.55 -5.42
CA LYS A 84 -8.99 -24.80 -5.72
C LYS A 84 -8.01 -25.95 -5.99
N LEU A 85 -8.37 -27.14 -5.51
CA LEU A 85 -7.65 -28.36 -5.83
C LEU A 85 -8.07 -28.90 -7.19
N ALA A 86 -7.11 -29.22 -8.05
CA ALA A 86 -7.30 -29.91 -9.32
C ALA A 86 -6.72 -31.31 -9.23
N ALA A 87 -7.54 -32.33 -9.51
CA ALA A 87 -7.17 -33.72 -9.34
C ALA A 87 -6.21 -34.24 -10.44
N ASP A 88 -6.22 -33.62 -11.60
CA ASP A 88 -5.44 -34.01 -12.77
C ASP A 88 -5.14 -32.79 -13.67
N PRO A 89 -4.30 -32.92 -14.71
CA PRO A 89 -3.95 -31.82 -15.59
C PRO A 89 -5.12 -31.24 -16.39
N ALA A 90 -6.18 -31.99 -16.70
CA ALA A 90 -7.35 -31.48 -17.39
C ALA A 90 -8.19 -30.63 -16.45
N ALA A 91 -8.37 -31.08 -15.21
CA ALA A 91 -9.01 -30.31 -14.15
C ALA A 91 -8.22 -29.02 -13.84
N ALA A 92 -6.88 -29.04 -13.88
CA ALA A 92 -6.05 -27.86 -13.67
C ALA A 92 -6.29 -26.78 -14.74
N GLU A 93 -6.41 -27.16 -16.04
CA GLU A 93 -6.76 -26.25 -17.12
C GLU A 93 -8.14 -25.61 -16.91
N LEU A 94 -9.14 -26.43 -16.56
CA LEU A 94 -10.51 -25.93 -16.30
C LEU A 94 -10.56 -24.99 -15.09
N THR A 95 -9.87 -25.35 -14.02
CA THR A 95 -9.79 -24.54 -12.80
C THR A 95 -9.08 -23.21 -13.06
N ALA A 96 -7.96 -23.21 -13.78
CA ALA A 96 -7.28 -21.98 -14.18
C ALA A 96 -8.17 -21.07 -15.00
N ARG A 97 -8.93 -21.63 -15.96
CA ARG A 97 -9.91 -20.88 -16.77
C ARG A 97 -11.05 -20.25 -15.93
N GLN A 98 -11.44 -20.90 -14.84
CA GLN A 98 -12.46 -20.38 -13.93
C GLN A 98 -11.94 -19.25 -13.02
N ILE A 99 -10.63 -19.31 -12.65
CA ILE A 99 -10.04 -18.38 -11.72
C ILE A 99 -9.49 -17.14 -12.44
N LEU A 100 -8.91 -17.30 -13.62
CA LEU A 100 -8.46 -16.17 -14.44
C LEU A 100 -9.65 -15.28 -14.84
N GLY A 101 -9.49 -13.98 -14.66
CA GLY A 101 -10.53 -12.98 -14.89
C GLY A 101 -11.54 -12.82 -13.74
N MET A 102 -11.46 -13.61 -12.65
CA MET A 102 -12.30 -13.37 -11.46
C MET A 102 -11.95 -12.01 -10.85
N ASP A 103 -12.96 -11.35 -10.29
CA ASP A 103 -12.75 -10.24 -9.35
C ASP A 103 -12.65 -10.79 -7.92
N ILE A 104 -11.58 -10.43 -7.23
CA ILE A 104 -11.38 -10.74 -5.80
C ILE A 104 -11.14 -9.43 -5.06
N LYS A 105 -12.17 -8.91 -4.42
CA LYS A 105 -12.12 -7.64 -3.66
C LYS A 105 -11.63 -6.45 -4.49
N GLY A 106 -12.09 -6.32 -5.74
CA GLY A 106 -11.73 -5.25 -6.65
C GLY A 106 -10.47 -5.52 -7.50
N HIS A 107 -9.78 -6.66 -7.27
CA HIS A 107 -8.60 -7.04 -8.04
C HIS A 107 -8.94 -8.13 -9.06
N THR A 108 -8.75 -7.84 -10.34
CA THR A 108 -8.91 -8.84 -11.40
C THR A 108 -7.75 -9.82 -11.40
N VAL A 109 -8.04 -11.11 -11.37
CA VAL A 109 -7.02 -12.16 -11.41
C VAL A 109 -6.42 -12.28 -12.81
N GLY A 110 -5.21 -11.77 -13.01
CA GLY A 110 -4.45 -11.87 -14.26
C GLY A 110 -3.60 -13.13 -14.36
N THR A 111 -3.24 -13.75 -13.23
CA THR A 111 -2.27 -14.85 -13.16
C THR A 111 -2.70 -15.85 -12.09
N VAL A 112 -2.40 -17.13 -12.32
CA VAL A 112 -2.58 -18.21 -11.35
C VAL A 112 -1.26 -18.89 -11.04
N MET A 113 -1.08 -19.31 -9.80
CA MET A 113 0.01 -20.22 -9.38
C MET A 113 -0.54 -21.62 -9.22
N LEU A 114 0.16 -22.60 -9.78
CA LEU A 114 -0.11 -24.02 -9.56
C LEU A 114 0.96 -24.57 -8.61
N ALA A 115 0.56 -25.12 -7.48
CA ALA A 115 1.46 -25.66 -6.47
C ALA A 115 1.20 -27.15 -6.21
N GLN A 116 2.25 -27.90 -5.88
CA GLN A 116 2.09 -29.26 -5.42
C GLN A 116 1.31 -29.31 -4.12
N PRO A 117 0.31 -30.19 -3.98
CA PRO A 117 -0.39 -30.37 -2.72
C PRO A 117 0.55 -31.00 -1.68
N VAL A 118 0.40 -30.59 -0.44
CA VAL A 118 1.19 -31.08 0.70
C VAL A 118 0.26 -31.80 1.66
N ALA A 119 0.69 -32.96 2.16
CA ALA A 119 0.01 -33.67 3.24
C ALA A 119 0.32 -32.95 4.56
N VAL A 120 -0.69 -32.27 5.09
CA VAL A 120 -0.59 -31.41 6.29
C VAL A 120 -1.03 -32.17 7.51
N GLU A 121 -0.18 -32.21 8.53
CA GLU A 121 -0.49 -32.75 9.85
C GLU A 121 -1.08 -31.67 10.76
N LYS A 122 -0.43 -30.46 10.76
CA LYS A 122 -0.85 -29.34 11.59
C LYS A 122 -0.49 -28.00 10.93
N GLU A 123 -1.38 -27.01 11.10
CA GLU A 123 -1.23 -25.66 10.60
C GLU A 123 -0.90 -24.68 11.73
N PHE A 124 -0.05 -23.71 11.46
CA PHE A 124 0.39 -22.64 12.37
C PHE A 124 0.30 -21.30 11.68
N TYR A 125 0.25 -20.25 12.48
CA TYR A 125 0.39 -18.85 12.02
C TYR A 125 1.70 -18.26 12.54
N VAL A 126 2.42 -17.54 11.68
CA VAL A 126 3.60 -16.76 12.07
C VAL A 126 3.68 -15.49 11.24
N SER A 127 3.93 -14.36 11.87
CA SER A 127 4.26 -13.11 11.18
C SER A 127 5.25 -12.26 11.96
N TYR A 128 5.99 -11.41 11.22
CA TYR A 128 6.70 -10.25 11.72
C TYR A 128 6.09 -9.02 11.08
N VAL A 129 5.71 -8.03 11.88
CA VAL A 129 5.11 -6.78 11.42
C VAL A 129 5.76 -5.59 12.12
N LEU A 130 6.01 -4.51 11.38
CA LEU A 130 6.47 -3.26 11.96
C LEU A 130 5.34 -2.61 12.76
N ASP A 131 5.52 -2.53 14.07
CA ASP A 131 4.67 -1.72 14.97
C ASP A 131 5.23 -0.30 15.02
N ARG A 132 4.66 0.58 14.21
CA ARG A 132 5.10 1.98 14.09
C ARG A 132 4.86 2.78 15.37
N ALA A 133 3.79 2.47 16.12
CA ALA A 133 3.46 3.14 17.36
C ALA A 133 4.47 2.82 18.45
N ALA A 134 4.93 1.56 18.52
CA ALA A 134 5.94 1.13 19.47
C ALA A 134 7.39 1.32 18.97
N GLY A 135 7.60 1.70 17.69
CA GLY A 135 8.90 1.88 17.06
C GLY A 135 9.75 0.60 17.03
N ARG A 136 9.11 -0.57 16.89
CA ARG A 136 9.77 -1.88 16.88
C ARG A 136 8.99 -2.89 16.04
N PHE A 137 9.58 -4.04 15.77
CA PHE A 137 8.84 -5.15 15.18
C PHE A 137 8.08 -5.94 16.25
N LEU A 138 7.00 -6.57 15.81
CA LEU A 138 6.19 -7.48 16.60
C LEU A 138 6.18 -8.85 15.92
N ALA A 139 6.62 -9.88 16.62
CA ALA A 139 6.38 -11.27 16.24
C ALA A 139 4.99 -11.68 16.71
N ILE A 140 4.15 -12.14 15.80
CA ILE A 140 2.84 -12.69 16.10
C ILE A 140 2.86 -14.16 15.69
N ALA A 141 2.50 -15.06 16.60
CA ALA A 141 2.50 -16.49 16.32
C ALA A 141 1.35 -17.20 17.04
N SER A 142 0.83 -18.27 16.41
CA SER A 142 -0.25 -19.09 16.97
C SER A 142 -0.11 -20.54 16.52
N ALA A 143 -0.48 -21.47 17.41
CA ALA A 143 -0.65 -22.88 17.07
C ALA A 143 -1.91 -23.16 16.23
N GLU A 144 -2.67 -22.12 15.88
CA GLU A 144 -3.86 -22.14 15.06
C GLU A 144 -3.60 -21.37 13.78
N GLY A 145 -3.28 -22.10 12.71
CA GLY A 145 -3.04 -21.56 11.37
C GLY A 145 -4.20 -21.84 10.40
N GLY A 146 -4.07 -21.32 9.17
CA GLY A 146 -5.08 -21.49 8.14
C GLY A 146 -6.39 -20.71 8.38
N MET A 147 -6.44 -19.93 9.44
CA MET A 147 -7.57 -19.11 9.87
C MET A 147 -7.23 -17.62 9.79
N ASP A 148 -8.27 -16.79 9.93
CA ASP A 148 -8.10 -15.34 10.08
C ASP A 148 -7.56 -15.05 11.50
N ILE A 149 -6.34 -14.57 11.61
CA ILE A 149 -5.66 -14.36 12.90
C ILE A 149 -6.33 -13.27 13.72
N GLU A 150 -6.98 -12.31 13.09
CA GLU A 150 -7.76 -11.28 13.77
C GLU A 150 -8.99 -11.88 14.47
N GLU A 151 -9.64 -12.87 13.86
CA GLU A 151 -10.76 -13.61 14.45
C GLU A 151 -10.28 -14.45 15.64
N VAL A 152 -9.13 -15.12 15.51
CA VAL A 152 -8.51 -15.86 16.63
C VAL A 152 -8.15 -14.91 17.76
N ALA A 153 -7.53 -13.77 17.45
CA ALA A 153 -7.14 -12.78 18.46
C ALA A 153 -8.34 -12.12 19.17
N ALA A 154 -9.48 -11.98 18.48
CA ALA A 154 -10.69 -11.42 19.07
C ALA A 154 -11.43 -12.41 19.96
N THR A 155 -11.45 -13.70 19.59
CA THR A 155 -12.21 -14.74 20.28
C THR A 155 -11.40 -15.49 21.34
N ARG A 156 -10.08 -15.65 21.09
CA ARG A 156 -9.14 -16.40 21.93
C ARG A 156 -7.78 -15.67 21.97
N PRO A 157 -7.68 -14.49 22.60
CA PRO A 157 -6.45 -13.68 22.62
C PRO A 157 -5.24 -14.43 23.22
N GLU A 158 -5.48 -15.39 24.12
CA GLU A 158 -4.45 -16.25 24.72
C GLU A 158 -3.84 -17.26 23.73
N ALA A 159 -4.50 -17.56 22.62
CA ALA A 159 -3.97 -18.43 21.56
C ALA A 159 -2.99 -17.71 20.62
N VAL A 160 -2.85 -16.38 20.77
CA VAL A 160 -1.98 -15.55 19.92
C VAL A 160 -0.86 -14.95 20.76
N ALA A 161 0.35 -15.47 20.58
CA ALA A 161 1.54 -14.88 21.17
C ALA A 161 1.95 -13.60 20.41
N ARG A 162 2.21 -12.51 21.13
CA ARG A 162 2.69 -11.22 20.63
C ARG A 162 3.96 -10.86 21.36
N ILE A 163 5.09 -10.95 20.67
CA ILE A 163 6.42 -10.77 21.29
C ILE A 163 7.14 -9.64 20.57
N PRO A 164 7.49 -8.56 21.26
CA PRO A 164 8.30 -7.49 20.70
C PRO A 164 9.69 -7.98 20.27
N VAL A 165 10.13 -7.50 19.09
CA VAL A 165 11.46 -7.75 18.55
C VAL A 165 12.15 -6.41 18.38
N ASP A 166 13.26 -6.23 19.09
CA ASP A 166 14.16 -5.10 18.88
C ASP A 166 14.93 -5.32 17.56
N PRO A 167 14.86 -4.41 16.57
CA PRO A 167 15.56 -4.56 15.32
C PRO A 167 17.10 -4.60 15.47
N ALA A 168 17.66 -4.05 16.54
CA ALA A 168 19.09 -4.09 16.79
C ALA A 168 19.56 -5.46 17.33
N GLU A 169 18.71 -6.17 18.08
CA GLU A 169 18.98 -7.53 18.58
C GLU A 169 18.56 -8.61 17.58
N GLY A 170 17.49 -8.36 16.85
CA GLY A 170 16.90 -9.28 15.88
C GLY A 170 16.29 -10.53 16.52
N VAL A 171 16.12 -11.57 15.68
CA VAL A 171 15.58 -12.87 16.11
C VAL A 171 16.68 -13.92 16.07
N THR A 172 17.37 -14.09 17.20
CA THR A 172 18.31 -15.19 17.44
C THR A 172 17.54 -16.50 17.65
N SER A 173 18.25 -17.65 17.63
CA SER A 173 17.65 -18.96 17.97
C SER A 173 17.02 -18.97 19.36
N ALA A 174 17.58 -18.25 20.32
CA ALA A 174 17.02 -18.10 21.67
C ALA A 174 15.69 -17.33 21.65
N LYS A 175 15.64 -16.22 20.90
CA LYS A 175 14.42 -15.41 20.73
C LYS A 175 13.34 -16.19 19.98
N ALA A 176 13.73 -16.88 18.89
CA ALA A 176 12.82 -17.77 18.15
C ALA A 176 12.28 -18.91 19.02
N GLY A 177 13.14 -19.47 19.90
CA GLY A 177 12.73 -20.47 20.91
C GLY A 177 11.69 -19.93 21.88
N ALA A 178 11.87 -18.69 22.37
CA ALA A 178 10.89 -18.04 23.23
C ALA A 178 9.54 -17.79 22.50
N ILE A 179 9.58 -17.38 21.21
CA ILE A 179 8.38 -17.19 20.39
C ILE A 179 7.64 -18.54 20.20
N THR A 180 8.37 -19.60 19.81
CA THR A 180 7.77 -20.94 19.65
C THR A 180 7.13 -21.46 20.90
N GLN A 181 7.79 -21.29 22.05
CA GLN A 181 7.27 -21.71 23.35
C GLN A 181 5.99 -20.95 23.71
N ALA A 182 6.00 -19.62 23.57
CA ALA A 182 4.85 -18.79 23.91
C ALA A 182 3.63 -19.06 23.04
N ALA A 183 3.85 -19.40 21.74
CA ALA A 183 2.77 -19.70 20.79
C ALA A 183 2.36 -21.18 20.72
N GLY A 184 2.99 -22.06 21.51
CA GLY A 184 2.75 -23.50 21.45
C GLY A 184 3.15 -24.14 20.12
N LEU A 185 4.14 -23.58 19.43
CA LEU A 185 4.68 -24.11 18.18
C LEU A 185 5.69 -25.24 18.46
N PRO A 186 5.87 -26.21 17.57
CA PRO A 186 6.90 -27.23 17.73
C PRO A 186 8.30 -26.64 17.59
N PRO A 187 9.32 -27.18 18.32
CA PRO A 187 10.69 -26.66 18.28
C PRO A 187 11.32 -26.59 16.89
N GLN A 188 10.85 -27.40 15.94
CA GLN A 188 11.29 -27.38 14.54
C GLN A 188 10.98 -26.04 13.83
N CYS A 189 10.07 -25.23 14.36
CA CYS A 189 9.79 -23.89 13.82
C CYS A 189 10.89 -22.87 14.11
N VAL A 190 11.79 -23.11 15.07
CA VAL A 190 12.84 -22.15 15.46
C VAL A 190 13.68 -21.70 14.27
N ASP A 191 14.18 -22.65 13.45
CA ASP A 191 15.00 -22.32 12.28
C ASP A 191 14.21 -21.48 11.24
N VAL A 192 12.96 -21.81 11.02
CA VAL A 192 12.09 -21.05 10.09
C VAL A 192 11.84 -19.65 10.60
N LEU A 193 11.59 -19.46 11.90
CA LEU A 193 11.41 -18.14 12.50
C LEU A 193 12.64 -17.24 12.35
N VAL A 194 13.86 -17.79 12.52
CA VAL A 194 15.11 -17.07 12.28
C VAL A 194 15.22 -16.66 10.81
N ARG A 195 14.94 -17.58 9.87
CA ARG A 195 15.00 -17.30 8.42
C ARG A 195 13.95 -16.28 7.97
N LEU A 196 12.73 -16.32 8.52
CA LEU A 196 11.71 -15.30 8.25
C LEU A 196 12.15 -13.92 8.74
N TRP A 197 12.90 -13.85 9.85
CA TRP A 197 13.50 -12.60 10.29
C TRP A 197 14.62 -12.13 9.34
N ASP A 198 15.40 -13.05 8.78
CA ASP A 198 16.39 -12.71 7.74
C ASP A 198 15.69 -12.09 6.50
N VAL A 199 14.50 -12.57 6.12
CA VAL A 199 13.68 -11.95 5.08
C VAL A 199 13.32 -10.51 5.48
N VAL A 200 12.85 -10.28 6.72
CA VAL A 200 12.52 -8.91 7.19
C VAL A 200 13.69 -7.96 6.98
N VAL A 201 14.89 -8.38 7.41
CA VAL A 201 16.07 -7.49 7.43
C VAL A 201 16.68 -7.30 6.04
N ARG A 202 16.83 -8.39 5.27
CA ARG A 202 17.57 -8.35 3.99
C ARG A 202 16.73 -7.81 2.84
N GLU A 203 15.42 -7.96 2.92
CA GLU A 203 14.50 -7.53 1.87
C GLU A 203 13.78 -6.22 2.23
N ASP A 204 14.17 -5.56 3.34
CA ASP A 204 13.51 -4.35 3.81
C ASP A 204 12.00 -4.54 4.01
N ALA A 205 11.58 -5.67 4.59
CA ALA A 205 10.17 -5.97 4.74
C ALA A 205 9.56 -5.30 5.97
N LEU A 206 8.37 -4.74 5.81
CA LEU A 206 7.53 -4.19 6.88
C LEU A 206 6.58 -5.24 7.45
N LEU A 207 6.23 -6.23 6.62
CA LEU A 207 5.43 -7.41 6.97
C LEU A 207 6.00 -8.64 6.30
N VAL A 208 6.18 -9.70 7.06
CA VAL A 208 6.41 -11.06 6.58
C VAL A 208 5.43 -11.96 7.31
N GLU A 209 4.48 -12.55 6.60
CA GLU A 209 3.43 -13.41 7.16
C GLU A 209 3.43 -14.75 6.46
N VAL A 210 3.30 -15.82 7.22
CA VAL A 210 3.09 -17.19 6.73
C VAL A 210 1.81 -17.73 7.36
N ASN A 211 0.80 -17.96 6.53
CA ASN A 211 -0.50 -18.47 6.98
C ASN A 211 -1.17 -19.36 5.90
N PRO A 212 -1.03 -20.70 6.01
CA PRO A 212 -0.41 -21.43 7.12
C PRO A 212 1.08 -21.72 6.93
N LEU A 213 1.81 -21.69 8.04
CA LEU A 213 3.03 -22.47 8.21
C LEU A 213 2.62 -23.88 8.65
N VAL A 214 3.12 -24.93 8.03
CA VAL A 214 2.62 -26.28 8.34
C VAL A 214 3.72 -27.22 8.83
N ARG A 215 3.33 -28.17 9.67
CA ARG A 215 4.05 -29.41 9.84
C ARG A 215 3.44 -30.44 8.87
N THR A 216 4.27 -30.98 7.99
CA THR A 216 3.84 -32.04 7.08
C THR A 216 3.77 -33.38 7.81
N GLU A 217 3.05 -34.38 7.27
CA GLU A 217 3.05 -35.75 7.80
C GLU A 217 4.47 -36.36 7.89
N GLY A 218 5.41 -35.89 7.09
CA GLY A 218 6.83 -36.22 7.19
C GLY A 218 7.62 -35.44 8.23
N GLY A 219 6.97 -34.65 9.10
CA GLY A 219 7.58 -33.89 10.19
C GLY A 219 8.33 -32.61 9.78
N ARG A 220 8.36 -32.25 8.48
CA ARG A 220 9.03 -31.02 8.01
C ARG A 220 8.15 -29.80 8.21
N ILE A 221 8.78 -28.66 8.51
CA ILE A 221 8.12 -27.37 8.56
C ILE A 221 8.18 -26.72 7.17
N MET A 222 7.05 -26.24 6.65
CA MET A 222 6.93 -25.70 5.29
C MET A 222 5.95 -24.52 5.26
N ALA A 223 6.28 -23.47 4.52
CA ALA A 223 5.38 -22.34 4.27
C ALA A 223 4.47 -22.66 3.06
N LEU A 224 3.16 -22.71 3.24
CA LEU A 224 2.21 -23.01 2.16
C LEU A 224 1.63 -21.75 1.52
N ASP A 225 1.53 -20.69 2.27
CA ASP A 225 1.10 -19.37 1.79
C ASP A 225 1.91 -18.29 2.50
N GLY A 226 2.19 -17.20 1.80
CA GLY A 226 2.97 -16.11 2.34
C GLY A 226 2.50 -14.77 1.82
N LYS A 227 2.60 -13.78 2.71
CA LYS A 227 2.41 -12.37 2.38
C LYS A 227 3.65 -11.60 2.83
N VAL A 228 4.23 -10.83 1.90
CA VAL A 228 5.36 -9.96 2.17
C VAL A 228 5.03 -8.58 1.66
N THR A 229 5.24 -7.58 2.52
CA THR A 229 5.15 -6.16 2.19
C THR A 229 6.52 -5.54 2.44
N LEU A 230 7.13 -4.99 1.41
CA LEU A 230 8.42 -4.32 1.48
C LEU A 230 8.26 -2.82 1.70
N ASP A 231 9.28 -2.20 2.28
CA ASP A 231 9.34 -0.74 2.44
C ASP A 231 9.51 -0.05 1.08
N GLY A 232 8.53 0.74 0.64
CA GLY A 232 8.60 1.51 -0.59
C GLY A 232 9.79 2.47 -0.63
N ASN A 233 10.23 2.97 0.53
CA ASN A 233 11.41 3.84 0.61
C ASN A 233 12.72 3.09 0.29
N ALA A 234 12.74 1.76 0.40
CA ALA A 234 13.88 0.92 0.04
C ALA A 234 13.90 0.51 -1.44
N ARG A 235 12.95 0.96 -2.25
CA ARG A 235 12.81 0.59 -3.68
C ARG A 235 14.11 0.74 -4.47
N PHE A 236 14.92 1.75 -4.17
CA PHE A 236 16.18 2.02 -4.86
C PHE A 236 17.20 0.85 -4.75
N ARG A 237 17.07 0.02 -3.72
CA ARG A 237 17.91 -1.18 -3.51
C ARG A 237 17.16 -2.50 -3.71
N GLN A 238 15.83 -2.46 -3.87
CA GLN A 238 14.94 -3.59 -4.14
C GLN A 238 14.45 -3.57 -5.61
N ALA A 239 15.36 -3.34 -6.56
CA ALA A 239 15.04 -3.06 -7.96
C ALA A 239 14.23 -4.18 -8.66
N ARG A 240 14.42 -5.46 -8.26
CA ARG A 240 13.68 -6.61 -8.83
C ARG A 240 12.18 -6.56 -8.59
N TRP A 241 11.74 -5.87 -7.53
CA TRP A 241 10.33 -5.76 -7.16
C TRP A 241 9.70 -4.42 -7.60
N GLY A 242 10.54 -3.44 -7.99
CA GLY A 242 10.13 -2.06 -8.22
C GLY A 242 9.16 -1.85 -9.39
N ALA A 243 9.30 -2.62 -10.47
CA ALA A 243 8.48 -2.45 -11.67
C ALA A 243 7.04 -2.96 -11.49
N GLU A 244 6.85 -4.05 -10.76
CA GLU A 244 5.53 -4.66 -10.54
C GLU A 244 4.82 -4.11 -9.30
N ALA A 245 5.58 -3.59 -8.33
CA ALA A 245 5.04 -3.00 -7.11
C ALA A 245 4.41 -1.61 -7.34
N ALA A 246 4.74 -0.94 -8.44
CA ALA A 246 4.25 0.39 -8.79
C ALA A 246 2.82 0.42 -9.39
N ALA A 247 2.08 -0.69 -9.38
CA ALA A 247 0.69 -0.68 -9.77
C ALA A 247 -0.14 0.02 -8.68
N HIS A 248 -0.43 1.30 -8.88
CA HIS A 248 -1.41 2.03 -8.09
C HIS A 248 -2.80 1.52 -8.47
N ASP A 249 -3.63 1.22 -7.47
CA ASP A 249 -5.01 0.79 -7.69
C ASP A 249 -5.89 1.95 -8.21
N ASP A 250 -5.54 3.19 -7.86
CA ASP A 250 -6.22 4.40 -8.34
C ASP A 250 -5.56 4.93 -9.63
N PRO A 251 -6.34 5.17 -10.71
CA PRO A 251 -5.82 5.68 -11.98
C PRO A 251 -5.15 7.07 -11.87
N LEU A 252 -5.60 7.92 -10.94
CA LEU A 252 -5.01 9.25 -10.74
C LEU A 252 -3.67 9.14 -10.02
N GLU A 253 -3.55 8.23 -9.04
CA GLU A 253 -2.26 7.95 -8.39
C GLU A 253 -1.25 7.35 -9.38
N ALA A 254 -1.70 6.43 -10.25
CA ALA A 254 -0.87 5.89 -11.32
C ALA A 254 -0.39 6.98 -12.29
N ALA A 255 -1.28 7.88 -12.70
CA ALA A 255 -0.95 9.00 -13.58
C ALA A 255 -0.01 10.01 -12.90
N ALA A 256 -0.16 10.25 -11.61
CA ALA A 256 0.71 11.09 -10.79
C ALA A 256 2.11 10.49 -10.69
N ALA A 257 2.21 9.21 -10.35
CA ALA A 257 3.48 8.50 -10.24
C ALA A 257 4.27 8.50 -11.55
N ALA A 258 3.59 8.33 -12.70
CA ALA A 258 4.21 8.40 -14.02
C ALA A 258 4.84 9.78 -14.32
N LYS A 259 4.38 10.84 -13.63
CA LYS A 259 4.90 12.22 -13.72
C LYS A 259 5.84 12.58 -12.56
N GLY A 260 6.13 11.64 -11.66
CA GLY A 260 6.96 11.89 -10.48
C GLY A 260 6.30 12.81 -9.44
N LEU A 261 4.97 12.87 -9.41
CA LEU A 261 4.20 13.66 -8.46
C LEU A 261 3.90 12.85 -7.20
N ASN A 262 4.07 13.47 -6.03
CA ASN A 262 3.71 12.89 -4.75
C ASN A 262 2.23 13.17 -4.45
N TYR A 263 1.36 12.28 -4.93
CA TYR A 263 -0.09 12.42 -4.90
C TYR A 263 -0.75 11.23 -4.20
N VAL A 264 -1.74 11.52 -3.36
CA VAL A 264 -2.62 10.52 -2.74
C VAL A 264 -4.07 10.95 -2.95
N LYS A 265 -4.90 10.05 -3.48
CA LYS A 265 -6.35 10.27 -3.66
C LYS A 265 -7.06 10.17 -2.31
N LEU A 266 -7.96 11.11 -2.05
CA LEU A 266 -8.86 11.15 -0.89
C LEU A 266 -10.32 11.28 -1.34
N ASP A 267 -11.26 11.02 -0.41
CA ASP A 267 -12.69 11.06 -0.68
C ASP A 267 -13.29 12.45 -0.38
N GLY A 268 -12.92 13.44 -1.17
CA GLY A 268 -13.39 14.83 -0.95
C GLY A 268 -13.68 15.58 -2.23
N GLU A 269 -13.99 16.89 -2.06
CA GLU A 269 -14.40 17.79 -3.13
C GLU A 269 -13.47 19.00 -3.33
N VAL A 270 -12.50 19.22 -2.43
CA VAL A 270 -11.51 20.29 -2.56
C VAL A 270 -10.17 19.71 -2.95
N GLY A 271 -9.70 19.98 -4.16
CA GLY A 271 -8.36 19.61 -4.62
C GLY A 271 -7.30 20.47 -3.91
N ILE A 272 -6.23 19.85 -3.43
CA ILE A 272 -5.17 20.50 -2.67
C ILE A 272 -3.83 20.37 -3.39
N ILE A 273 -3.10 21.50 -3.50
CA ILE A 273 -1.69 21.53 -3.92
C ILE A 273 -0.91 22.39 -2.92
N GLY A 274 0.22 21.89 -2.46
CA GLY A 274 1.15 22.68 -1.64
C GLY A 274 2.60 22.29 -1.89
N ASN A 275 3.53 23.10 -1.40
CA ASN A 275 4.95 22.84 -1.48
C ASN A 275 5.53 22.49 -0.12
N GLY A 276 5.70 21.20 0.11
CA GLY A 276 6.15 20.59 1.34
C GLY A 276 5.03 19.86 2.08
N ALA A 277 5.30 18.61 2.42
CA ALA A 277 4.33 17.69 3.00
C ALA A 277 3.63 18.23 4.26
N GLY A 278 4.38 18.89 5.15
CA GLY A 278 3.82 19.51 6.36
C GLY A 278 2.81 20.62 6.07
N LEU A 279 3.08 21.46 5.04
CA LEU A 279 2.15 22.51 4.63
C LEU A 279 0.89 21.92 3.99
N VAL A 280 1.05 20.91 3.13
CA VAL A 280 -0.10 20.21 2.51
C VAL A 280 -1.01 19.63 3.58
N MET A 281 -0.43 18.95 4.57
CA MET A 281 -1.19 18.35 5.67
C MET A 281 -1.94 19.37 6.50
N SER A 282 -1.25 20.44 6.90
CA SER A 282 -1.90 21.56 7.60
C SER A 282 -3.04 22.16 6.76
N THR A 283 -2.86 22.22 5.43
CA THR A 283 -3.90 22.70 4.51
C THR A 283 -5.10 21.76 4.48
N LEU A 284 -4.88 20.42 4.47
CA LEU A 284 -5.96 19.43 4.57
C LEU A 284 -6.78 19.64 5.86
N ASP A 285 -6.10 19.81 7.00
CA ASP A 285 -6.75 20.00 8.30
C ASP A 285 -7.59 21.29 8.35
N VAL A 286 -7.04 22.40 7.82
CA VAL A 286 -7.75 23.69 7.81
C VAL A 286 -8.98 23.63 6.87
N VAL A 287 -8.87 22.98 5.71
CA VAL A 287 -10.02 22.78 4.80
C VAL A 287 -11.09 21.91 5.46
N ALA A 288 -10.69 20.84 6.14
CA ALA A 288 -11.61 19.99 6.90
C ALA A 288 -12.29 20.78 8.04
N GLY A 289 -11.54 21.64 8.74
CA GLY A 289 -12.08 22.55 9.77
C GLY A 289 -13.07 23.58 9.23
N CYS A 290 -13.03 23.90 7.94
CA CYS A 290 -13.99 24.75 7.24
C CYS A 290 -15.25 23.99 6.75
N GLY A 291 -15.39 22.70 7.05
CA GLY A 291 -16.57 21.88 6.74
C GLY A 291 -16.58 21.26 5.33
N ALA A 292 -15.48 21.33 4.58
CA ALA A 292 -15.31 20.65 3.31
C ALA A 292 -14.31 19.47 3.44
N ARG A 293 -14.34 18.52 2.50
CA ARG A 293 -13.43 17.38 2.53
C ARG A 293 -12.34 17.54 1.47
N PRO A 294 -11.05 17.39 1.84
CA PRO A 294 -9.97 17.35 0.86
C PRO A 294 -10.10 16.15 -0.10
N ALA A 295 -9.90 16.38 -1.41
CA ALA A 295 -10.01 15.38 -2.45
C ALA A 295 -8.70 14.62 -2.70
N ASN A 296 -7.58 15.21 -2.31
CA ASN A 296 -6.25 14.64 -2.48
C ASN A 296 -5.22 15.29 -1.55
N PHE A 297 -4.11 14.60 -1.35
CA PHE A 297 -2.84 15.17 -0.96
C PHE A 297 -1.99 15.35 -2.24
N LEU A 298 -1.38 16.52 -2.44
CA LEU A 298 -0.35 16.72 -3.47
C LEU A 298 0.73 17.67 -2.98
N ASP A 299 1.92 17.11 -2.77
CA ASP A 299 3.13 17.88 -2.47
C ASP A 299 3.99 18.00 -3.74
N ILE A 300 4.17 19.25 -4.21
CA ILE A 300 5.02 19.54 -5.37
C ILE A 300 6.49 19.72 -5.00
N GLY A 301 6.84 19.57 -3.71
CA GLY A 301 8.21 19.66 -3.21
C GLY A 301 8.77 21.08 -3.08
N GLY A 302 9.90 21.19 -2.39
CA GLY A 302 10.57 22.46 -2.09
C GLY A 302 11.40 23.07 -3.24
N GLY A 303 11.38 22.49 -4.44
CA GLY A 303 12.11 22.96 -5.63
C GLY A 303 11.27 22.84 -6.90
N ALA A 304 9.95 22.84 -6.77
CA ALA A 304 9.03 22.59 -7.86
C ALA A 304 9.20 23.59 -9.01
N SER A 305 9.32 23.04 -10.21
CA SER A 305 9.31 23.83 -11.45
C SER A 305 7.89 24.22 -11.85
N ALA A 306 7.78 25.20 -12.76
CA ALA A 306 6.51 25.54 -13.37
C ALA A 306 5.81 24.34 -14.03
N GLN A 307 6.58 23.39 -14.58
CA GLN A 307 6.04 22.17 -15.20
C GLN A 307 5.39 21.25 -14.17
N ILE A 308 6.01 21.04 -13.00
CA ILE A 308 5.46 20.21 -11.91
C ILE A 308 4.13 20.79 -11.42
N MET A 309 4.04 22.13 -11.26
CA MET A 309 2.79 22.80 -10.91
C MET A 309 1.71 22.60 -11.97
N ALA A 310 2.05 22.77 -13.26
CA ALA A 310 1.11 22.55 -14.35
C ALA A 310 0.62 21.11 -14.43
N ASP A 311 1.51 20.13 -14.25
CA ASP A 311 1.18 18.71 -14.24
C ASP A 311 0.26 18.34 -13.06
N GLY A 312 0.57 18.86 -11.87
CA GLY A 312 -0.25 18.64 -10.66
C GLY A 312 -1.64 19.25 -10.78
N LEU A 313 -1.74 20.51 -11.24
CA LEU A 313 -3.03 21.16 -11.44
C LEU A 313 -3.86 20.44 -12.50
N SER A 314 -3.22 20.07 -13.65
CA SER A 314 -3.89 19.31 -14.71
C SER A 314 -4.46 17.99 -14.20
N LEU A 315 -3.70 17.27 -13.38
CA LEU A 315 -4.13 16.01 -12.79
C LEU A 315 -5.37 16.19 -11.92
N ILE A 316 -5.34 17.13 -10.97
CA ILE A 316 -6.46 17.39 -10.05
C ILE A 316 -7.72 17.80 -10.79
N LEU A 317 -7.60 18.57 -11.86
CA LEU A 317 -8.74 19.02 -12.68
C LEU A 317 -9.43 17.87 -13.41
N THR A 318 -8.75 16.73 -13.64
CA THR A 318 -9.37 15.53 -14.24
C THR A 318 -10.25 14.76 -13.27
N ASP A 319 -10.10 14.95 -11.96
CA ASP A 319 -10.92 14.29 -10.96
C ASP A 319 -12.36 14.85 -10.96
N PRO A 320 -13.38 14.04 -11.30
CA PRO A 320 -14.76 14.51 -11.31
C PRO A 320 -15.32 14.86 -9.94
N ALA A 321 -14.75 14.33 -8.86
CA ALA A 321 -15.18 14.62 -7.49
C ALA A 321 -14.76 16.01 -7.04
N VAL A 322 -13.68 16.56 -7.61
CA VAL A 322 -13.18 17.90 -7.26
C VAL A 322 -14.13 18.98 -7.78
N LYS A 323 -14.52 19.89 -6.91
CA LYS A 323 -15.41 21.04 -7.22
C LYS A 323 -14.69 22.37 -7.12
N SER A 324 -13.69 22.50 -6.26
CA SER A 324 -12.79 23.65 -6.16
C SER A 324 -11.35 23.18 -5.95
N VAL A 325 -10.37 24.02 -6.25
CA VAL A 325 -8.94 23.72 -6.01
C VAL A 325 -8.35 24.79 -5.13
N PHE A 326 -7.56 24.40 -4.13
CA PHE A 326 -6.78 25.27 -3.27
C PHE A 326 -5.28 25.01 -3.48
N VAL A 327 -4.57 26.00 -4.02
CA VAL A 327 -3.11 26.04 -4.15
C VAL A 327 -2.55 26.86 -3.01
N ASN A 328 -1.86 26.21 -2.07
CA ASN A 328 -1.25 26.86 -0.91
C ASN A 328 0.28 26.73 -0.99
N VAL A 329 0.97 27.84 -1.25
CA VAL A 329 2.40 27.86 -1.41
C VAL A 329 3.07 28.83 -0.45
N PHE A 330 4.10 28.33 0.24
CA PHE A 330 5.03 29.17 0.99
C PHE A 330 6.39 29.16 0.27
N GLY A 331 6.75 30.32 -0.27
CA GLY A 331 8.03 30.53 -0.97
C GLY A 331 9.20 30.45 0.00
N GLY A 332 9.90 29.34 -0.06
CA GLY A 332 11.21 29.14 0.57
C GLY A 332 12.25 28.91 -0.52
N ILE A 333 12.60 27.64 -0.73
CA ILE A 333 13.44 27.23 -1.87
C ILE A 333 12.67 27.41 -3.19
N THR A 334 11.39 27.03 -3.20
CA THR A 334 10.47 27.31 -4.33
C THR A 334 10.07 28.77 -4.30
N ALA A 335 10.32 29.51 -5.38
CA ALA A 335 9.89 30.90 -5.48
C ALA A 335 8.44 31.00 -5.98
N CYS A 336 7.64 31.87 -5.37
CA CYS A 336 6.21 32.02 -5.70
C CYS A 336 5.94 32.46 -7.13
N ASP A 337 6.84 33.20 -7.77
CA ASP A 337 6.71 33.59 -9.17
C ASP A 337 6.84 32.38 -10.12
N ALA A 338 7.74 31.44 -9.85
CA ALA A 338 7.84 30.21 -10.63
C ALA A 338 6.56 29.33 -10.51
N VAL A 339 5.94 29.33 -9.33
CA VAL A 339 4.65 28.65 -9.11
C VAL A 339 3.53 29.35 -9.89
N ALA A 340 3.48 30.68 -9.84
CA ALA A 340 2.50 31.48 -10.60
C ALA A 340 2.63 31.24 -12.11
N ASP A 341 3.86 31.22 -12.65
CA ASP A 341 4.11 30.84 -14.04
C ASP A 341 3.61 29.43 -14.38
N GLY A 342 3.75 28.49 -13.44
CA GLY A 342 3.22 27.13 -13.60
C GLY A 342 1.71 27.10 -13.65
N ILE A 343 1.04 27.89 -12.82
CA ILE A 343 -0.43 28.02 -12.83
C ILE A 343 -0.87 28.61 -14.18
N VAL A 344 -0.25 29.70 -14.64
CA VAL A 344 -0.55 30.33 -15.94
C VAL A 344 -0.39 29.33 -17.08
N ARG A 345 0.72 28.60 -17.15
CA ARG A 345 0.93 27.56 -18.17
C ARG A 345 -0.16 26.47 -18.14
N ALA A 346 -0.57 26.06 -16.94
CA ALA A 346 -1.67 25.09 -16.83
C ALA A 346 -2.99 25.67 -17.37
N LEU A 347 -3.27 26.95 -17.09
CA LEU A 347 -4.45 27.65 -17.60
C LEU A 347 -4.45 27.84 -19.12
N ASP A 348 -3.27 27.94 -19.75
CA ASP A 348 -3.12 28.03 -21.20
C ASP A 348 -3.35 26.67 -21.90
N THR A 349 -3.11 25.56 -21.21
CA THR A 349 -3.16 24.21 -21.78
C THR A 349 -4.43 23.44 -21.39
N VAL A 350 -5.00 23.74 -20.23
CA VAL A 350 -6.14 23.05 -19.64
C VAL A 350 -7.29 24.04 -19.46
N ARG A 351 -8.46 23.72 -20.00
CA ARG A 351 -9.66 24.52 -19.73
C ARG A 351 -10.05 24.40 -18.26
N LEU A 352 -9.83 25.48 -17.51
CA LEU A 352 -10.26 25.55 -16.13
C LEU A 352 -11.78 25.60 -16.07
N THR A 353 -12.39 24.57 -15.47
CA THR A 353 -13.85 24.46 -15.28
C THR A 353 -14.27 24.59 -13.82
N LYS A 354 -13.29 24.65 -12.91
CA LYS A 354 -13.45 24.67 -11.45
C LYS A 354 -12.78 25.91 -10.87
N PRO A 355 -13.34 26.55 -9.84
CA PRO A 355 -12.69 27.70 -9.20
C PRO A 355 -11.36 27.27 -8.55
N LEU A 356 -10.35 28.14 -8.69
CA LEU A 356 -9.00 27.99 -8.18
C LEU A 356 -8.72 29.09 -7.17
N VAL A 357 -8.53 28.72 -5.91
CA VAL A 357 -8.09 29.65 -4.84
C VAL A 357 -6.59 29.51 -4.68
N VAL A 358 -5.86 30.62 -4.72
CA VAL A 358 -4.40 30.63 -4.65
C VAL A 358 -3.93 31.50 -3.49
N ARG A 359 -3.11 30.92 -2.62
CA ARG A 359 -2.38 31.64 -1.59
C ARG A 359 -0.88 31.51 -1.87
N LEU A 360 -0.24 32.64 -2.11
CA LEU A 360 1.20 32.76 -2.27
C LEU A 360 1.76 33.64 -1.15
N ASP A 361 2.72 33.09 -0.39
CA ASP A 361 3.41 33.79 0.69
C ASP A 361 4.91 33.41 0.71
N GLY A 362 5.77 34.23 1.33
CA GLY A 362 7.21 34.03 1.34
C GLY A 362 7.93 34.64 0.14
N ASN A 363 9.01 33.97 -0.33
CA ASN A 363 9.91 34.50 -1.38
C ASN A 363 9.17 34.77 -2.70
N ASN A 364 9.33 35.97 -3.24
CA ASN A 364 8.74 36.44 -4.50
C ASN A 364 7.20 36.40 -4.53
N ALA A 365 6.53 36.37 -3.37
CA ALA A 365 5.06 36.30 -3.32
C ALA A 365 4.39 37.51 -4.02
N ALA A 366 4.90 38.71 -3.83
CA ALA A 366 4.36 39.89 -4.50
C ALA A 366 4.45 39.81 -6.03
N ARG A 367 5.56 39.28 -6.55
CA ARG A 367 5.75 39.05 -7.98
C ARG A 367 4.85 37.93 -8.51
N GLY A 368 4.73 36.84 -7.76
CA GLY A 368 3.82 35.75 -8.13
C GLY A 368 2.36 36.20 -8.18
N ARG A 369 1.94 37.01 -7.24
CA ARG A 369 0.60 37.62 -7.26
C ARG A 369 0.39 38.52 -8.48
N ALA A 370 1.39 39.35 -8.82
CA ALA A 370 1.32 40.20 -10.01
C ALA A 370 1.19 39.40 -11.31
N VAL A 371 1.91 38.29 -11.46
CA VAL A 371 1.79 37.37 -12.61
C VAL A 371 0.36 36.84 -12.75
N LEU A 372 -0.28 36.42 -11.65
CA LEU A 372 -1.66 35.96 -11.68
C LEU A 372 -2.67 37.07 -11.97
N ASP A 373 -2.43 38.29 -11.46
CA ASP A 373 -3.25 39.48 -11.74
C ASP A 373 -3.17 39.91 -13.21
N GLU A 374 -1.98 39.86 -13.81
CA GLU A 374 -1.78 40.15 -15.24
C GLU A 374 -2.51 39.15 -16.15
N HIS A 375 -2.55 37.87 -15.77
CA HIS A 375 -3.27 36.83 -16.52
C HIS A 375 -4.80 36.94 -16.33
N ALA A 376 -5.27 37.51 -15.22
CA ALA A 376 -6.66 37.89 -14.93
C ALA A 376 -7.71 36.81 -15.28
N HIS A 377 -7.48 35.55 -14.93
CA HIS A 377 -8.43 34.46 -15.22
C HIS A 377 -9.65 34.52 -14.28
N PRO A 378 -10.89 34.49 -14.80
CA PRO A 378 -12.11 34.74 -14.01
C PRO A 378 -12.38 33.71 -12.89
N LEU A 379 -11.85 32.51 -12.98
CA LEU A 379 -11.99 31.46 -11.98
C LEU A 379 -10.81 31.41 -10.98
N VAL A 380 -9.80 32.24 -11.11
CA VAL A 380 -8.67 32.33 -10.17
C VAL A 380 -8.93 33.44 -9.15
N GLN A 381 -8.85 33.08 -7.88
CA GLN A 381 -9.04 34.00 -6.76
C GLN A 381 -7.81 33.96 -5.86
N GLN A 382 -7.18 35.11 -5.66
CA GLN A 382 -6.04 35.24 -4.75
C GLN A 382 -6.51 35.61 -3.33
N VAL A 383 -5.96 34.93 -2.34
CA VAL A 383 -6.25 35.14 -0.92
C VAL A 383 -4.95 35.18 -0.12
N THR A 384 -4.86 36.05 0.87
CA THR A 384 -3.60 36.33 1.57
C THR A 384 -3.28 35.37 2.72
N THR A 385 -4.30 34.89 3.44
CA THR A 385 -4.11 33.98 4.58
C THR A 385 -4.53 32.55 4.23
N MET A 386 -3.95 31.56 4.90
CA MET A 386 -4.29 30.15 4.70
C MET A 386 -5.73 29.87 5.11
N ASP A 387 -6.16 30.42 6.26
CA ASP A 387 -7.51 30.19 6.80
C ASP A 387 -8.61 30.78 5.89
N ASP A 388 -8.41 31.99 5.36
CA ASP A 388 -9.37 32.60 4.45
C ASP A 388 -9.40 31.89 3.09
N ALA A 389 -8.24 31.43 2.61
CA ALA A 389 -8.15 30.67 1.37
C ALA A 389 -8.84 29.30 1.49
N ALA A 390 -8.62 28.58 2.59
CA ALA A 390 -9.30 27.32 2.87
C ALA A 390 -10.81 27.50 3.00
N ARG A 391 -11.25 28.52 3.73
CA ARG A 391 -12.68 28.87 3.85
C ARG A 391 -13.28 29.17 2.48
N ARG A 392 -12.58 29.95 1.67
CA ARG A 392 -13.06 30.32 0.34
C ARG A 392 -13.16 29.11 -0.59
N ALA A 393 -12.15 28.22 -0.57
CA ALA A 393 -12.18 26.98 -1.34
C ALA A 393 -13.33 26.05 -0.90
N ALA A 394 -13.57 25.94 0.40
CA ALA A 394 -14.68 25.16 0.97
C ALA A 394 -16.04 25.72 0.53
N GLU A 395 -16.26 27.04 0.64
CA GLU A 395 -17.48 27.70 0.19
C GLU A 395 -17.78 27.43 -1.29
N LEU A 396 -16.75 27.53 -2.14
CA LEU A 396 -16.87 27.29 -3.58
C LEU A 396 -17.17 25.82 -3.92
N ALA A 397 -16.65 24.88 -3.13
CA ALA A 397 -16.94 23.46 -3.31
C ALA A 397 -18.37 23.09 -2.87
N ILE A 398 -18.87 23.71 -1.79
CA ILE A 398 -20.22 23.47 -1.26
C ILE A 398 -21.29 24.09 -2.18
N ALA A 399 -20.97 25.21 -2.83
CA ALA A 399 -21.89 25.92 -3.71
C ALA A 399 -22.01 25.32 -5.12
N ALA A 400 -21.11 24.41 -5.51
CA ALA A 400 -21.05 23.72 -6.81
C ALA A 400 -21.80 22.38 -6.80
#